data_8f73ff401638e46d2e4c5dcbbf897074
#
_entry.id   8f73ff401638e46d2e4c5dcbbf897074
#
_cell.length_a   1.000
_cell.length_b   1.000
_cell.length_c   1.000
_cell.angle_alpha   90.00
_cell.angle_beta   90.00
_cell.angle_gamma   90.00
#
_symmetry.space_group_name_H-M   'P 1'
#
loop_
_entity.id
_entity.type
_entity.pdbx_description
1 polymer ?
#
loop_
_entity_poly.entity_id
_entity_poly.type
_entity_poly.pdbx_seq_one_letter_code
_entity_poly.pdbx_strand_id
1 'polypeptide(L)' 'MIYRITVKTSKNSNGIRIERGMSVEVVVNNITNPVTTNGGQVVADAFMRIYGIDIRKAGALNMVYLDVQRIG' A
#
# COMPACT_ATOMS: atom_id res chain seq x y z
N MET A 1 3.59 -3.78 15.58
CA MET A 1 3.21 -2.42 15.17
C MET A 1 2.20 -2.50 14.04
N ILE A 2 1.25 -1.60 14.03
CA ILE A 2 0.23 -1.55 12.99
C ILE A 2 0.42 -0.27 12.20
N TYR A 3 0.48 -0.39 10.88
CA TYR A 3 0.56 0.75 9.97
C TYR A 3 -0.68 0.79 9.09
N ARG A 4 -1.18 2.00 8.86
CA ARG A 4 -2.22 2.26 7.86
C ARG A 4 -1.56 2.84 6.63
N ILE A 5 -1.81 2.21 5.48
CA ILE A 5 -1.30 2.63 4.19
C ILE A 5 -2.49 3.16 3.39
N THR A 6 -2.45 4.43 3.02
CA THR A 6 -3.55 5.10 2.33
C THR A 6 -3.07 5.61 0.98
N VAL A 7 -3.88 5.39 -0.06
CA VAL A 7 -3.62 5.95 -1.38
C VAL A 7 -3.89 7.44 -1.33
N LYS A 8 -2.87 8.26 -1.59
CA LYS A 8 -2.99 9.71 -1.55
C LYS A 8 -3.18 10.34 -2.93
N THR A 9 -2.91 9.60 -4.00
CA THR A 9 -3.05 10.07 -5.37
C THR A 9 -3.64 8.96 -6.22
N SER A 10 -4.74 9.25 -6.91
CA SER A 10 -5.37 8.29 -7.81
C SER A 10 -4.49 8.00 -8.99
N LYS A 11 -4.52 6.76 -9.47
CA LYS A 11 -3.75 6.31 -10.63
C LYS A 11 -4.53 5.26 -11.40
N ASN A 12 -4.46 5.33 -12.72
CA ASN A 12 -5.03 4.33 -13.61
C ASN A 12 -3.90 3.88 -14.56
N SER A 13 -3.43 2.66 -14.40
CA SER A 13 -2.28 2.14 -15.16
C SER A 13 -2.38 0.63 -15.29
N ASN A 14 -1.97 0.12 -16.45
CA ASN A 14 -1.96 -1.33 -16.73
C ASN A 14 -3.31 -2.01 -16.48
N GLY A 15 -4.41 -1.31 -16.73
CA GLY A 15 -5.76 -1.82 -16.47
C GLY A 15 -6.15 -1.85 -15.01
N ILE A 16 -5.36 -1.28 -14.13
CA ILE A 16 -5.61 -1.26 -12.69
C ILE A 16 -5.90 0.17 -12.26
N ARG A 17 -7.03 0.35 -11.59
CA ARG A 17 -7.43 1.65 -11.07
C ARG A 17 -7.24 1.70 -9.56
N ILE A 18 -6.47 2.69 -9.11
CA ILE A 18 -6.23 2.96 -7.69
C ILE A 18 -6.82 4.32 -7.38
N GLU A 19 -7.66 4.38 -6.36
CA GLU A 19 -8.37 5.60 -6.01
C GLU A 19 -7.86 6.17 -4.69
N ARG A 20 -7.75 7.48 -4.65
CA ARG A 20 -7.42 8.21 -3.43
C ARG A 20 -8.41 7.84 -2.32
N GLY A 21 -7.87 7.56 -1.14
CA GLY A 21 -8.67 7.17 0.02
C GLY A 21 -8.74 5.68 0.27
N MET A 22 -8.36 4.85 -0.71
CA MET A 22 -8.21 3.40 -0.45
C MET A 22 -7.14 3.21 0.60
N SER A 23 -7.40 2.35 1.59
CA SER A 23 -6.44 2.11 2.66
C SER A 23 -6.45 0.67 3.12
N VAL A 24 -5.30 0.23 3.61
CA VAL A 24 -5.12 -1.09 4.21
C VAL A 24 -4.33 -0.93 5.50
N GLU A 25 -4.50 -1.88 6.43
CA GLU A 25 -3.71 -1.93 7.66
C GLU A 25 -2.85 -3.18 7.62
N VAL A 26 -1.59 -3.02 7.99
CA VAL A 26 -0.63 -4.12 8.03
C VAL A 26 0.04 -4.19 9.40
N VAL A 27 0.31 -5.41 9.84
CA VAL A 27 1.03 -5.67 11.09
C VAL A 27 2.47 -6.04 10.73
N VAL A 28 3.42 -5.33 11.33
CA VAL A 28 4.85 -5.61 11.13
C VAL A 28 5.56 -5.68 12.48
N ASN A 29 6.67 -6.41 12.54
CA ASN A 29 7.37 -6.70 13.80
C ASN A 29 8.42 -5.66 14.18
N ASN A 30 8.71 -4.72 13.29
CA ASN A 30 9.77 -3.73 13.53
C ASN A 30 9.36 -2.35 13.03
N ILE A 31 10.10 -1.33 13.48
CA ILE A 31 9.85 0.06 13.09
C ILE A 31 10.51 0.31 11.74
N THR A 32 9.86 -0.12 10.67
CA THR A 32 10.32 0.13 9.30
C THR A 32 9.13 0.51 8.44
N ASN A 33 9.37 1.32 7.41
CA ASN A 33 8.32 1.67 6.48
C ASN A 33 7.93 0.42 5.67
N PRO A 34 6.71 -0.10 5.81
CA PRO A 34 6.32 -1.35 5.14
C PRO A 34 6.28 -1.22 3.61
N VAL A 35 6.14 -0.01 3.08
CA VAL A 35 6.15 0.21 1.62
C VAL A 35 7.54 -0.01 1.04
N THR A 36 8.58 0.36 1.78
CA THR A 36 9.97 0.31 1.30
C THR A 36 10.73 -0.92 1.81
N THR A 37 10.15 -1.72 2.68
CA THR A 37 10.79 -2.90 3.28
C THR A 37 10.37 -4.14 2.50
N ASN A 38 11.34 -4.99 2.15
CA ASN A 38 11.11 -6.25 1.42
C ASN A 38 10.29 -6.04 0.14
N GLY A 39 10.58 -4.96 -0.58
CA GLY A 39 9.86 -4.63 -1.81
C GLY A 39 8.39 -4.28 -1.60
N GLY A 40 7.98 -3.97 -0.38
CA GLY A 40 6.59 -3.63 -0.07
C GLY A 40 5.66 -4.84 -0.10
N GLN A 41 6.17 -6.04 0.07
CA GLN A 41 5.39 -7.27 -0.10
C GLN A 41 4.17 -7.33 0.82
N VAL A 42 4.32 -6.95 2.09
CA VAL A 42 3.20 -7.00 3.05
C VAL A 42 2.09 -6.03 2.64
N VAL A 43 2.44 -4.89 2.07
CA VAL A 43 1.47 -3.91 1.58
C VAL A 43 0.80 -4.41 0.31
N ALA A 44 1.57 -4.97 -0.62
CA ALA A 44 1.03 -5.53 -1.86
C ALA A 44 0.03 -6.66 -1.56
N ASP A 45 0.37 -7.54 -0.62
CA ASP A 45 -0.51 -8.64 -0.20
C ASP A 45 -1.81 -8.11 0.41
N ALA A 46 -1.73 -7.05 1.21
CA ALA A 46 -2.90 -6.44 1.84
C ALA A 46 -3.85 -5.83 0.81
N PHE A 47 -3.34 -5.12 -0.19
CA PHE A 47 -4.16 -4.57 -1.26
C PHE A 47 -4.80 -5.67 -2.10
N MET A 48 -4.09 -6.75 -2.36
CA MET A 48 -4.65 -7.89 -3.08
C MET A 48 -5.76 -8.56 -2.28
N ARG A 49 -5.57 -8.76 -0.98
CA ARG A 49 -6.55 -9.40 -0.12
C ARG A 49 -7.83 -8.58 0.04
N ILE A 50 -7.70 -7.27 0.21
CA ILE A 50 -8.82 -6.40 0.56
C ILE A 50 -9.52 -5.85 -0.68
N TYR A 51 -8.77 -5.42 -1.69
CA TYR A 51 -9.33 -4.79 -2.89
C TYR A 51 -9.21 -5.64 -4.15
N GLY A 52 -8.46 -6.75 -4.11
CA GLY A 52 -8.21 -7.55 -5.30
C GLY A 52 -7.33 -6.83 -6.33
N ILE A 53 -6.50 -5.90 -5.88
CA ILE A 53 -5.68 -5.05 -6.72
C ILE A 53 -4.21 -5.44 -6.60
N ASP A 54 -3.53 -5.62 -7.74
CA ASP A 54 -2.08 -5.74 -7.76
C ASP A 54 -1.46 -4.34 -7.83
N ILE A 55 -1.19 -3.76 -6.66
CA ILE A 55 -0.68 -2.38 -6.55
C ILE A 55 0.73 -2.25 -7.12
N ARG A 56 1.51 -3.32 -7.11
CA ARG A 56 2.86 -3.33 -7.70
C ARG A 56 2.78 -3.23 -9.22
N LYS A 57 1.88 -3.99 -9.84
CA LYS A 57 1.65 -3.94 -11.29
C LYS A 57 1.12 -2.58 -11.72
N ALA A 58 0.34 -1.92 -10.88
CA ALA A 58 -0.16 -0.58 -11.14
C ALA A 58 0.93 0.49 -11.06
N GLY A 59 2.12 0.14 -10.56
CA GLY A 59 3.21 1.09 -10.39
C GLY A 59 2.99 2.09 -9.27
N ALA A 60 2.14 1.77 -8.30
CA ALA A 60 1.77 2.66 -7.22
C ALA A 60 2.32 2.24 -5.85
N LEU A 61 3.15 1.19 -5.80
CA LEU A 61 3.75 0.72 -4.56
C LEU A 61 4.99 1.54 -4.23
N ASN A 62 4.78 2.81 -3.92
CA ASN A 62 5.85 3.75 -3.55
C ASN A 62 5.26 4.94 -2.79
N MET A 63 6.14 5.77 -2.23
CA MET A 63 5.72 6.89 -1.38
C MET A 63 5.17 8.09 -2.16
N VAL A 64 5.24 8.07 -3.48
CA VAL A 64 4.59 9.10 -4.30
C VAL A 64 3.08 8.94 -4.27
N TYR A 65 2.59 7.70 -4.26
CA TYR A 65 1.17 7.38 -4.30
C TYR A 65 0.60 6.97 -2.96
N LEU A 66 1.44 6.54 -2.01
CA LEU A 66 1.00 5.98 -0.73
C LEU A 66 1.48 6.82 0.44
N ASP A 67 0.60 7.00 1.41
CA ASP A 67 0.91 7.58 2.71
C ASP A 67 0.96 6.47 3.74
N VAL A 68 1.92 6.55 4.66
CA VAL A 68 2.13 5.53 5.69
C VAL A 68 1.98 6.20 7.05
N GLN A 69 1.07 5.64 7.88
CA GLN A 69 0.84 6.14 9.22
C GLN A 69 0.89 4.99 10.22
N ARG A 70 1.69 5.12 11.24
CA ARG A 70 1.70 4.16 12.35
C ARG A 70 0.50 4.44 13.25
N ILE A 71 -0.32 3.41 13.50
CA ILE A 71 -1.54 3.53 14.32
C ILE A 71 -1.56 2.61 15.52
N GLY A 72 -0.60 1.74 15.64
CA GLY A 72 -0.54 0.83 16.77
C GLY A 72 0.81 0.20 17.04
#